data_6df7b32674bfdfebbb4b978e805b63eb
#
_entry.id   6df7b32674bfdfebbb4b978e805b63eb
#
_cell.length_a   1.000
_cell.length_b   1.000
_cell.length_c   1.000
_cell.angle_alpha   90.00
_cell.angle_beta   90.00
_cell.angle_gamma   90.00
#
_symmetry.space_group_name_H-M   'P 1'
#
loop_
_entity.id
_entity.type
_entity.pdbx_description
1 polymer ?
#
loop_
_entity_poly.entity_id
_entity_poly.type
_entity_poly.pdbx_seq_one_letter_code
_entity_poly.pdbx_strand_id
1 'polypeptide(L)'
;IYDIIFFINKKIKEKPNTKFFLVTEEIKYFDTLKKKYGDLICTYPSFRANKISDFNNSSRNNHRNKLGLESLLEGLTLSYCNEIIFCKSNIPFFSFFISTKNIKKTLINHGINSSNPSYAYIKWYITVLPISYLKYIIYKLLK
;
A
#
# COMPACT_ATOMS: atom_id res chain seq x y z
N ILE A 1 9.12 3.36 1.13
CA ILE A 1 9.19 3.84 -0.25
C ILE A 1 10.20 3.05 -1.10
N TYR A 2 11.34 2.65 -0.55
CA TYR A 2 12.39 1.92 -1.28
C TYR A 2 11.89 0.62 -1.89
N ASP A 3 11.07 -0.16 -1.18
CA ASP A 3 10.49 -1.40 -1.70
C ASP A 3 9.58 -1.13 -2.90
N ILE A 4 8.77 -0.08 -2.84
CA ILE A 4 7.89 0.32 -3.94
C ILE A 4 8.73 0.70 -5.17
N ILE A 5 9.78 1.50 -4.97
CA ILE A 5 10.72 1.89 -6.04
C ILE A 5 11.37 0.66 -6.67
N PHE A 6 11.81 -0.30 -5.84
CA PHE A 6 12.38 -1.56 -6.31
C PHE A 6 11.41 -2.33 -7.21
N PHE A 7 10.16 -2.50 -6.77
CA PHE A 7 9.13 -3.20 -7.54
C PHE A 7 8.77 -2.47 -8.83
N ILE A 8 8.61 -1.15 -8.79
CA ILE A 8 8.35 -0.34 -10.00
C ILE A 8 9.47 -0.51 -11.01
N ASN A 9 10.74 -0.37 -10.59
CA ASN A 9 11.90 -0.52 -11.47
C ASN A 9 11.96 -1.92 -12.08
N LYS A 10 11.68 -2.97 -11.28
CA LYS A 10 11.62 -4.34 -11.76
C LYS A 10 10.54 -4.48 -12.84
N LYS A 11 9.36 -3.94 -12.61
CA LYS A 11 8.24 -4.01 -13.56
C LYS A 11 8.49 -3.23 -14.85
N ILE A 12 9.13 -2.08 -14.77
CA ILE A 12 9.53 -1.31 -15.96
C ILE A 12 10.53 -2.09 -16.81
N LYS A 13 11.49 -2.79 -16.18
CA LYS A 13 12.44 -3.65 -16.90
C LYS A 13 11.74 -4.82 -17.60
N GLU A 14 10.74 -5.45 -16.94
CA GLU A 14 9.98 -6.55 -17.51
C GLU A 14 9.04 -6.07 -18.64
N LYS A 15 8.42 -4.89 -18.46
CA LYS A 15 7.43 -4.33 -19.38
C LYS A 15 7.48 -2.80 -19.34
N PRO A 16 8.23 -2.14 -20.26
CA PRO A 16 8.52 -0.70 -20.18
C PRO A 16 7.31 0.24 -20.16
N ASN A 17 6.23 -0.15 -20.83
CA ASN A 17 5.00 0.68 -20.93
C ASN A 17 3.98 0.41 -19.81
N THR A 18 4.38 -0.24 -18.72
CA THR A 18 3.49 -0.50 -17.59
C THR A 18 3.09 0.81 -16.91
N LYS A 19 1.79 1.03 -16.76
CA LYS A 19 1.23 2.11 -15.95
C LYS A 19 1.01 1.63 -14.52
N PHE A 20 1.23 2.51 -13.58
CA PHE A 20 1.09 2.24 -12.14
C PHE A 20 0.01 3.14 -11.57
N PHE A 21 -1.09 2.56 -11.12
CA PHE A 21 -2.11 3.29 -10.40
C PHE A 21 -1.72 3.39 -8.93
N LEU A 22 -1.43 4.61 -8.48
CA LEU A 22 -0.95 4.87 -7.12
C LEU A 22 -2.10 5.31 -6.22
N VAL A 23 -2.27 4.58 -5.12
CA VAL A 23 -3.17 4.95 -4.01
C VAL A 23 -2.34 5.24 -2.78
N THR A 24 -2.42 6.44 -2.26
CA THR A 24 -1.72 6.88 -1.05
C THR A 24 -2.38 8.10 -0.44
N GLU A 25 -2.43 8.15 0.88
CA GLU A 25 -2.90 9.31 1.64
C GLU A 25 -1.79 10.37 1.82
N GLU A 26 -0.51 9.97 1.64
CA GLU A 26 0.63 10.84 1.87
C GLU A 26 1.07 11.57 0.60
N ILE A 27 1.04 12.91 0.63
CA ILE A 27 1.47 13.74 -0.50
C ILE A 27 2.94 13.53 -0.85
N LYS A 28 3.82 13.35 0.15
CA LYS A 28 5.26 13.13 -0.07
C LYS A 28 5.55 11.86 -0.87
N TYR A 29 4.80 10.79 -0.63
CA TYR A 29 4.91 9.55 -1.42
C TYR A 29 4.50 9.79 -2.87
N PHE A 30 3.37 10.48 -3.05
CA PHE A 30 2.88 10.83 -4.37
C PHE A 30 3.92 11.66 -5.14
N ASP A 31 4.40 12.75 -4.56
CA ASP A 31 5.35 13.67 -5.19
C ASP A 31 6.66 12.97 -5.56
N THR A 32 7.17 12.13 -4.65
CA THR A 32 8.42 11.39 -4.88
C THR A 32 8.29 10.43 -6.06
N LEU A 33 7.19 9.68 -6.13
CA LEU A 33 6.97 8.71 -7.20
C LEU A 33 6.63 9.40 -8.52
N LYS A 34 5.80 10.44 -8.48
CA LYS A 34 5.44 11.23 -9.66
C LYS A 34 6.65 11.94 -10.27
N LYS A 35 7.53 12.54 -9.44
CA LYS A 35 8.78 13.16 -9.87
C LYS A 35 9.72 12.15 -10.54
N LYS A 36 9.77 10.91 -10.03
CA LYS A 36 10.69 9.88 -10.53
C LYS A 36 10.19 9.20 -11.79
N TYR A 37 8.89 8.93 -11.90
CA TYR A 37 8.33 8.07 -12.94
C TYR A 37 7.37 8.79 -13.90
N GLY A 38 7.10 10.07 -13.66
CA GLY A 38 6.31 10.91 -14.56
C GLY A 38 4.95 10.31 -14.91
N ASP A 39 4.70 10.18 -16.20
CA ASP A 39 3.41 9.72 -16.73
C ASP A 39 3.15 8.21 -16.60
N LEU A 40 4.12 7.46 -16.10
CA LEU A 40 3.88 6.07 -15.71
C LEU A 40 3.02 5.98 -14.44
N ILE A 41 3.01 7.02 -13.59
CA ILE A 41 2.18 7.09 -12.41
C ILE A 41 0.84 7.73 -12.73
N CYS A 42 -0.21 6.94 -12.61
CA CYS A 42 -1.61 7.36 -12.70
C CYS A 42 -2.22 7.38 -11.30
N THR A 43 -3.15 8.27 -11.05
CA THR A 43 -3.85 8.36 -9.77
C THR A 43 -5.23 8.96 -9.97
N TYR A 44 -6.13 8.68 -9.04
CA TYR A 44 -7.36 9.45 -8.90
C TYR A 44 -7.04 10.78 -8.19
N PRO A 45 -7.74 11.88 -8.48
CA PRO A 45 -7.55 13.17 -7.79
C PRO A 45 -8.10 13.14 -6.37
N SER A 46 -7.58 12.25 -5.54
CA SER A 46 -7.96 12.10 -4.14
C SER A 46 -7.20 13.08 -3.26
N PHE A 47 -7.79 13.40 -2.12
CA PHE A 47 -7.15 14.23 -1.11
C PHE A 47 -5.93 13.51 -0.50
N ARG A 48 -4.83 14.25 -0.41
CA ARG A 48 -3.58 13.79 0.23
C ARG A 48 -3.11 14.83 1.22
N ALA A 49 -2.45 14.40 2.28
CA ALA A 49 -1.97 15.29 3.33
C ALA A 49 -0.51 14.99 3.70
N ASN A 50 0.13 15.98 4.33
CA ASN A 50 1.49 15.83 4.87
C ASN A 50 1.50 15.07 6.20
N LYS A 51 0.42 15.14 6.94
CA LYS A 51 0.25 14.52 8.27
C LYS A 51 -1.14 13.90 8.39
N ILE A 52 -1.24 12.84 9.19
CA ILE A 52 -2.52 12.16 9.49
C ILE A 52 -3.53 13.13 10.11
N SER A 53 -3.08 14.08 10.95
CA SER A 53 -3.96 15.12 11.52
C SER A 53 -4.64 15.95 10.45
N ASP A 54 -3.90 16.34 9.42
CA ASP A 54 -4.41 17.16 8.34
C ASP A 54 -5.37 16.38 7.45
N PHE A 55 -5.12 15.07 7.29
CA PHE A 55 -6.02 14.17 6.57
C PHE A 55 -7.37 14.06 7.27
N ASN A 56 -7.39 13.97 8.60
CA ASN A 56 -8.62 13.82 9.37
C ASN A 56 -9.38 15.14 9.56
N ASN A 57 -8.69 16.28 9.63
CA ASN A 57 -9.24 17.57 10.06
C ASN A 57 -9.17 18.65 8.96
N SER A 58 -9.26 18.27 7.71
CA SER A 58 -9.28 19.23 6.61
C SER A 58 -10.52 20.13 6.66
N SER A 59 -10.33 21.42 6.35
CA SER A 59 -11.39 22.41 6.18
C SER A 59 -12.24 22.23 4.90
N ARG A 60 -11.95 21.22 4.09
CA ARG A 60 -12.69 20.92 2.86
C ARG A 60 -14.14 20.57 3.18
N ASN A 61 -15.07 21.27 2.54
CA ASN A 61 -16.51 21.04 2.72
C ASN A 61 -16.87 19.57 2.43
N ASN A 62 -17.68 18.95 3.30
CA ASN A 62 -18.09 17.54 3.25
C ASN A 62 -16.89 16.59 3.18
N HIS A 63 -15.79 16.91 3.84
CA HIS A 63 -14.51 16.22 3.75
C HIS A 63 -14.63 14.71 3.95
N ARG A 64 -15.31 14.24 4.99
CA ARG A 64 -15.48 12.79 5.28
C ARG A 64 -16.22 12.05 4.17
N ASN A 65 -17.28 12.62 3.64
CA ASN A 65 -18.04 12.00 2.55
C ASN A 65 -17.19 11.93 1.27
N LYS A 66 -16.42 12.98 1.00
CA LYS A 66 -15.49 13.00 -0.15
C LYS A 66 -14.36 11.97 0.01
N LEU A 67 -13.77 11.85 1.20
CA LEU A 67 -12.78 10.79 1.48
C LEU A 67 -13.35 9.39 1.25
N GLY A 68 -14.57 9.13 1.73
CA GLY A 68 -15.23 7.85 1.52
C GLY A 68 -15.45 7.54 0.04
N LEU A 69 -15.90 8.51 -0.73
CA LEU A 69 -16.11 8.37 -2.18
C LEU A 69 -14.77 8.17 -2.92
N GLU A 70 -13.75 8.96 -2.58
CA GLU A 70 -12.41 8.84 -3.16
C GLU A 70 -11.80 7.45 -2.88
N SER A 71 -11.89 6.97 -1.64
CA SER A 71 -11.43 5.63 -1.26
C SER A 71 -12.18 4.52 -2.00
N LEU A 72 -13.50 4.67 -2.18
CA LEU A 72 -14.31 3.74 -2.95
C LEU A 72 -13.87 3.69 -4.41
N LEU A 73 -13.68 4.84 -5.05
CA LEU A 73 -13.24 4.94 -6.45
C LEU A 73 -11.82 4.39 -6.65
N GLU A 74 -10.92 4.64 -5.71
CA GLU A 74 -9.58 4.06 -5.71
C GLU A 74 -9.63 2.54 -5.58
N GLY A 75 -10.43 2.00 -4.67
CA GLY A 75 -10.63 0.56 -4.50
C GLY A 75 -11.26 -0.10 -5.72
N LEU A 76 -12.27 0.51 -6.32
CA LEU A 76 -12.87 0.07 -7.58
C LEU A 76 -11.83 0.05 -8.71
N THR A 77 -11.03 1.11 -8.85
CA THR A 77 -10.00 1.18 -9.89
C THR A 77 -8.93 0.09 -9.69
N LEU A 78 -8.48 -0.13 -8.45
CA LEU A 78 -7.55 -1.20 -8.13
C LEU A 78 -8.09 -2.58 -8.49
N SER A 79 -9.40 -2.83 -8.38
CA SER A 79 -10.00 -4.12 -8.71
C SER A 79 -9.86 -4.49 -10.19
N TYR A 80 -9.60 -3.52 -11.07
CA TYR A 80 -9.31 -3.73 -12.49
C TYR A 80 -7.81 -3.88 -12.79
N CYS A 81 -6.92 -3.72 -11.81
CA CYS A 81 -5.48 -3.91 -12.02
C CYS A 81 -5.14 -5.40 -12.18
N ASN A 82 -4.05 -5.71 -12.91
CA ASN A 82 -3.59 -7.09 -13.08
C ASN A 82 -2.74 -7.58 -11.90
N GLU A 83 -2.06 -6.65 -11.24
CA GLU A 83 -1.25 -6.90 -10.06
C GLU A 83 -1.42 -5.72 -9.09
N ILE A 84 -1.55 -6.02 -7.80
CA ILE A 84 -1.56 -5.04 -6.72
C ILE A 84 -0.39 -5.32 -5.80
N ILE A 85 0.46 -4.31 -5.65
CA ILE A 85 1.54 -4.25 -4.67
C ILE A 85 1.01 -3.44 -3.50
N PHE A 86 0.92 -4.02 -2.33
CA PHE A 86 0.18 -3.40 -1.23
C PHE A 86 0.80 -3.63 0.16
N CYS A 87 0.48 -2.72 1.07
CA CYS A 87 0.59 -2.92 2.51
C CYS A 87 -0.75 -3.39 3.07
N LYS A 88 -0.78 -3.95 4.29
CA LYS A 88 -2.03 -4.32 4.95
C LYS A 88 -2.88 -3.07 5.19
N SER A 89 -3.89 -2.85 4.36
CA SER A 89 -4.90 -1.80 4.51
C SER A 89 -6.24 -2.26 3.92
N ASN A 90 -7.31 -1.57 4.25
CA ASN A 90 -8.67 -1.95 3.86
C ASN A 90 -8.91 -1.82 2.34
N ILE A 91 -8.33 -0.82 1.69
CA ILE A 91 -8.57 -0.55 0.26
C ILE A 91 -8.14 -1.71 -0.65
N PRO A 92 -6.91 -2.26 -0.55
CA PRO A 92 -6.53 -3.43 -1.33
C PRO A 92 -7.40 -4.67 -1.04
N PHE A 93 -7.78 -4.91 0.22
CA PHE A 93 -8.64 -6.04 0.56
C PHE A 93 -10.03 -5.89 -0.05
N PHE A 94 -10.61 -4.70 0.01
CA PHE A 94 -11.87 -4.38 -0.68
C PHE A 94 -11.73 -4.63 -2.19
N SER A 95 -10.65 -4.18 -2.82
CA SER A 95 -10.39 -4.39 -4.24
C SER A 95 -10.31 -5.87 -4.62
N PHE A 96 -9.70 -6.69 -3.77
CA PHE A 96 -9.63 -8.14 -3.98
C PHE A 96 -11.00 -8.80 -3.85
N PHE A 97 -11.82 -8.32 -2.92
CA PHE A 97 -13.15 -8.86 -2.68
C PHE A 97 -14.11 -8.60 -3.85
N ILE A 98 -14.06 -7.39 -4.44
CA ILE A 98 -14.97 -7.02 -5.52
C ILE A 98 -14.45 -7.38 -6.93
N SER A 99 -13.19 -7.80 -7.05
CA SER A 99 -12.62 -8.13 -8.35
C SER A 99 -13.23 -9.41 -8.92
N THR A 100 -13.63 -9.34 -10.19
CA THR A 100 -14.11 -10.50 -10.95
C THR A 100 -12.99 -11.32 -11.58
N LYS A 101 -11.73 -10.85 -11.46
CA LYS A 101 -10.56 -11.51 -12.02
C LYS A 101 -9.52 -11.87 -10.94
N ASN A 102 -8.64 -12.80 -11.28
CA ASN A 102 -7.55 -13.17 -10.38
C ASN A 102 -6.44 -12.11 -10.44
N ILE A 103 -6.39 -11.25 -9.42
CA ILE A 103 -5.35 -10.22 -9.28
C ILE A 103 -4.12 -10.83 -8.64
N LYS A 104 -2.95 -10.65 -9.25
CA LYS A 104 -1.69 -11.01 -8.61
C LYS A 104 -1.43 -10.10 -7.41
N LYS A 105 -1.20 -10.72 -6.24
CA LYS A 105 -1.06 -10.04 -4.95
C LYS A 105 0.40 -10.05 -4.51
N THR A 106 0.99 -8.89 -4.30
CA THR A 106 2.36 -8.75 -3.77
C THR A 106 2.30 -7.91 -2.50
N LEU A 107 2.36 -8.58 -1.35
CA LEU A 107 2.43 -7.90 -0.07
C LEU A 107 3.86 -7.37 0.13
N ILE A 108 3.99 -6.06 0.18
CA ILE A 108 5.17 -5.40 0.68
C ILE A 108 4.93 -5.08 2.13
N ASN A 109 5.92 -5.31 2.94
CA ASN A 109 5.88 -5.11 4.34
C ASN A 109 4.99 -3.94 4.75
N HIS A 110 4.39 -4.09 5.89
CA HIS A 110 4.56 -3.09 6.89
C HIS A 110 3.32 -2.34 7.28
N GLY A 111 2.21 -2.99 7.26
CA GLY A 111 0.96 -2.46 7.78
C GLY A 111 0.93 -2.23 9.30
N ILE A 112 2.07 -1.94 9.92
CA ILE A 112 2.10 -1.59 11.34
C ILE A 112 2.61 -0.17 11.46
N ASN A 113 1.66 0.75 11.58
CA ASN A 113 1.95 2.12 11.94
C ASN A 113 2.48 2.17 13.37
N SER A 114 3.77 2.37 13.51
CA SER A 114 4.43 2.65 14.78
C SER A 114 5.37 3.83 14.58
N SER A 115 5.39 4.73 15.54
CA SER A 115 6.38 5.82 15.61
C SER A 115 7.81 5.29 15.79
N ASN A 116 7.95 4.04 16.23
CA ASN A 116 9.23 3.35 16.34
C ASN A 116 9.40 2.32 15.22
N PRO A 117 10.30 2.58 14.23
CA PRO A 117 10.51 1.68 13.09
C PRO A 117 10.96 0.27 13.49
N SER A 118 11.79 0.15 14.51
CA SER A 118 12.29 -1.15 14.99
C SER A 118 11.17 -1.99 15.61
N TYR A 119 10.29 -1.37 16.40
CA TYR A 119 9.11 -2.03 16.95
C TYR A 119 8.13 -2.46 15.86
N ALA A 120 7.88 -1.58 14.87
CA ALA A 120 7.04 -1.91 13.73
C ALA A 120 7.58 -3.12 12.96
N TYR A 121 8.91 -3.17 12.76
CA TYR A 121 9.58 -4.28 12.08
C TYR A 121 9.47 -5.59 12.85
N ILE A 122 9.77 -5.58 14.15
CA ILE A 122 9.68 -6.78 15.01
C ILE A 122 8.26 -7.31 15.05
N LYS A 123 7.28 -6.43 15.28
CA LYS A 123 5.87 -6.80 15.35
C LYS A 123 5.37 -7.38 14.01
N TRP A 124 5.80 -6.81 12.89
CA TRP A 124 5.51 -7.37 11.58
C TRP A 124 6.12 -8.77 11.42
N TYR A 125 7.38 -8.93 11.78
CA TYR A 125 8.08 -10.21 11.68
C TYR A 125 7.34 -11.31 12.44
N ILE A 126 6.89 -11.00 13.65
CA ILE A 126 6.11 -11.91 14.50
C ILE A 126 4.75 -12.24 13.86
N THR A 127 4.10 -11.27 13.21
CA THR A 127 2.78 -11.48 12.60
C THR A 127 2.82 -12.20 11.26
N VAL A 128 3.94 -12.16 10.55
CA VAL A 128 4.11 -12.79 9.22
C VAL A 128 4.75 -14.18 9.32
N LEU A 129 5.55 -14.43 10.37
CA LEU A 129 6.11 -15.76 10.59
C LEU A 129 4.97 -16.78 10.84
N PRO A 130 4.91 -17.87 10.05
CA PRO A 130 3.98 -18.94 10.33
C PRO A 130 4.17 -19.44 11.78
N ILE A 131 3.08 -19.64 12.50
CA ILE A 131 3.09 -20.16 13.88
C ILE A 131 3.92 -21.45 13.98
N SER A 132 3.94 -22.26 12.92
CA SER A 132 4.77 -23.45 12.79
C SER A 132 6.28 -23.15 12.82
N TYR A 133 6.71 -22.04 12.21
CA TYR A 133 8.12 -21.64 12.17
C TYR A 133 8.59 -21.08 13.53
N LEU A 134 7.73 -20.33 14.21
CA LEU A 134 7.96 -19.88 15.59
C LEU A 134 8.09 -21.07 16.55
N LYS A 135 7.22 -22.06 16.46
CA LYS A 135 7.31 -23.31 17.23
C LYS A 135 8.61 -24.06 16.95
N TYR A 136 9.06 -24.11 15.70
CA TYR A 136 10.33 -24.74 15.33
C TYR A 136 11.54 -24.01 15.93
N ILE A 137 11.56 -22.68 15.89
CA ILE A 137 12.64 -21.88 16.51
C ILE A 137 12.66 -22.07 18.03
N ILE A 138 11.51 -21.97 18.69
CA ILE A 138 11.38 -22.19 20.14
C ILE A 138 11.84 -23.60 20.52
N TYR A 139 11.44 -24.62 19.75
CA TYR A 139 11.88 -25.99 19.98
C TYR A 139 13.40 -26.18 19.85
N LYS A 140 14.03 -25.47 18.91
CA LYS A 140 15.51 -25.50 18.75
C LYS A 140 16.26 -24.74 19.86
N LEU A 141 15.68 -23.70 20.43
CA LEU A 141 16.28 -22.92 21.51
C LEU A 141 16.14 -23.57 22.88
N LEU A 142 15.19 -24.50 23.03
CA LEU A 142 14.95 -25.24 24.28
C LEU A 142 15.63 -26.63 24.30
N LYS A 143 16.41 -26.98 23.28
CA LYS A 143 17.32 -28.13 23.23
C LYS A 143 18.79 -27.70 23.34
#